data_54c3127e562c040b76fa65423e2d71e5
#
_entry.id   54c3127e562c040b76fa65423e2d71e5
#
_cell.length_a   1.000
_cell.length_b   1.000
_cell.length_c   1.000
_cell.angle_alpha   90.00
_cell.angle_beta   90.00
_cell.angle_gamma   90.00
#
_symmetry.space_group_name_H-M   'P 1'
#
loop_
_entity.id
_entity.type
_entity.pdbx_description
1 polymer ?
#
loop_
_entity_poly.entity_id
_entity_poly.type
_entity_poly.pdbx_seq_one_letter_code
_entity_poly.pdbx_strand_id
1 'polypeptide(L)'
;MDLATQPVTEKNRDAYYWRLLATAASFTLFGLGGLCLRLVVFPLLNCLPGDARTHRRRARHTVARLFWFFVRFMARTGVLTYDIQGAEKLGRPGQMIIANHPSLIDVVFLIGLVRHANCVVKKSLWENPFTRGPLRCIEYISNDGSMDMLDAAADALKSGQTLIIFPEGTRTQPGQAPAFHRGAAAIALRGAKILTPVIIKVSPTTLTKAEPWYRIPKRRVHFSFRVGADIDPQAFASLGPAPQASRKLNDYLHHYYIKELAEDERSAHS
;
A
#
# COMPACT_ATOMS: atom_id res chain seq x y z
N MET A 1 -2.25 -40.53 27.43
CA MET A 1 -1.60 -39.49 28.24
C MET A 1 -2.03 -38.17 27.64
N ASP A 2 -3.16 -37.62 28.18
CA ASP A 2 -3.83 -36.44 27.66
C ASP A 2 -2.98 -35.19 27.88
N LEU A 3 -2.54 -34.57 26.79
CA LEU A 3 -2.03 -33.20 26.83
C LEU A 3 -3.22 -32.23 26.93
N ALA A 4 -3.63 -31.98 28.17
CA ALA A 4 -4.62 -30.97 28.48
C ALA A 4 -4.18 -29.62 27.93
N THR A 5 -4.92 -29.11 26.95
CA THR A 5 -4.88 -27.74 26.45
C THR A 5 -5.13 -26.81 27.63
N GLN A 6 -4.08 -26.16 28.14
CA GLN A 6 -4.24 -25.15 29.18
C GLN A 6 -5.11 -24.00 28.66
N PRO A 7 -6.12 -23.54 29.41
CA PRO A 7 -6.91 -22.38 29.01
C PRO A 7 -6.01 -21.15 28.94
N VAL A 8 -6.04 -20.45 27.83
CA VAL A 8 -5.34 -19.16 27.61
C VAL A 8 -5.86 -18.17 28.65
N THR A 9 -5.10 -17.98 29.72
CA THR A 9 -5.45 -17.09 30.83
C THR A 9 -5.61 -15.65 30.31
N GLU A 10 -6.52 -14.89 30.91
CA GLU A 10 -6.86 -13.48 30.59
C GLU A 10 -5.66 -12.52 30.55
N LYS A 11 -4.55 -12.88 31.19
CA LYS A 11 -3.28 -12.16 31.23
C LYS A 11 -2.60 -11.96 29.86
N ASN A 12 -3.08 -12.63 28.81
CA ASN A 12 -2.54 -12.57 27.44
C ASN A 12 -3.30 -11.63 26.49
N ARG A 13 -4.26 -10.84 26.98
CA ARG A 13 -5.02 -9.86 26.18
C ARG A 13 -4.36 -8.49 26.21
N ASP A 14 -3.14 -8.35 25.71
CA ASP A 14 -2.37 -7.12 25.51
C ASP A 14 -3.25 -5.86 25.33
N ALA A 15 -3.76 -5.30 26.45
CA ALA A 15 -4.64 -4.12 26.53
C ALA A 15 -5.79 -4.11 25.48
N TYR A 16 -6.45 -5.24 25.25
CA TYR A 16 -7.43 -5.44 24.15
C TYR A 16 -8.49 -4.33 24.09
N TYR A 17 -9.16 -4.01 25.19
CA TYR A 17 -10.23 -2.99 25.22
C TYR A 17 -9.70 -1.58 24.93
N TRP A 18 -8.52 -1.26 25.45
CA TRP A 18 -7.84 -0.01 25.09
C TRP A 18 -7.52 0.06 23.60
N ARG A 19 -6.96 -1.01 23.02
CA ARG A 19 -6.66 -1.06 21.58
C ARG A 19 -7.92 -0.98 20.74
N LEU A 20 -9.03 -1.58 21.18
CA LEU A 20 -10.31 -1.46 20.49
C LEU A 20 -10.79 0.00 20.47
N LEU A 21 -10.76 0.68 21.61
CA LEU A 21 -11.12 2.10 21.72
C LEU A 21 -10.18 2.97 20.88
N ALA A 22 -8.88 2.74 20.98
CA ALA A 22 -7.88 3.47 20.21
C ALA A 22 -8.01 3.21 18.67
N THR A 23 -8.41 2.00 18.28
CA THR A 23 -8.73 1.69 16.89
C THR A 23 -9.96 2.46 16.41
N ALA A 24 -11.04 2.47 17.21
CA ALA A 24 -12.23 3.26 16.91
C ALA A 24 -11.90 4.76 16.76
N ALA A 25 -11.14 5.31 17.72
CA ALA A 25 -10.67 6.69 17.65
C ALA A 25 -9.81 6.97 16.41
N SER A 26 -8.94 6.01 16.03
CA SER A 26 -8.11 6.13 14.83
C SER A 26 -8.95 6.19 13.55
N PHE A 27 -9.93 5.30 13.38
CA PHE A 27 -10.79 5.32 12.20
C PHE A 27 -11.71 6.55 12.16
N THR A 28 -12.19 7.02 13.31
CA THR A 28 -12.93 8.29 13.42
C THR A 28 -12.04 9.46 12.98
N LEU A 29 -10.81 9.54 13.49
CA LEU A 29 -9.82 10.55 13.08
C LEU A 29 -9.53 10.49 11.59
N PHE A 30 -9.40 9.29 11.02
CA PHE A 30 -9.19 9.09 9.59
C PHE A 30 -10.37 9.63 8.76
N GLY A 31 -11.60 9.30 9.17
CA GLY A 31 -12.82 9.78 8.50
C GLY A 31 -12.97 11.30 8.58
N LEU A 32 -12.82 11.89 9.78
CA LEU A 32 -12.85 13.33 9.99
C LEU A 32 -11.72 14.04 9.24
N GLY A 33 -10.52 13.47 9.25
CA GLY A 33 -9.38 13.97 8.48
C GLY A 33 -9.66 14.00 6.97
N GLY A 34 -10.25 12.93 6.43
CA GLY A 34 -10.69 12.88 5.03
C GLY A 34 -11.74 13.92 4.69
N LEU A 35 -12.70 14.14 5.58
CA LEU A 35 -13.72 15.19 5.43
C LEU A 35 -13.09 16.59 5.48
N CYS A 36 -12.19 16.84 6.41
CA CYS A 36 -11.43 18.09 6.52
C CYS A 36 -10.59 18.35 5.26
N LEU A 37 -9.88 17.33 4.75
CA LEU A 37 -9.16 17.42 3.48
C LEU A 37 -10.07 17.86 2.34
N ARG A 38 -11.25 17.25 2.23
CA ARG A 38 -12.21 17.54 1.15
C ARG A 38 -12.80 18.94 1.24
N LEU A 39 -13.26 19.34 2.43
CA LEU A 39 -14.06 20.55 2.60
C LEU A 39 -13.24 21.81 2.85
N VAL A 40 -12.03 21.67 3.40
CA VAL A 40 -11.21 22.80 3.83
C VAL A 40 -9.86 22.79 3.12
N VAL A 41 -9.08 21.73 3.28
CA VAL A 41 -7.68 21.77 2.88
C VAL A 41 -7.50 21.83 1.36
N PHE A 42 -8.19 20.99 0.59
CA PHE A 42 -8.07 21.02 -0.87
C PHE A 42 -8.63 22.30 -1.50
N PRO A 43 -9.79 22.84 -1.11
CA PRO A 43 -10.21 24.16 -1.56
C PRO A 43 -9.17 25.25 -1.28
N LEU A 44 -8.62 25.32 -0.07
CA LEU A 44 -7.57 26.28 0.28
C LEU A 44 -6.28 26.08 -0.55
N LEU A 45 -5.84 24.84 -0.77
CA LEU A 45 -4.69 24.56 -1.61
C LEU A 45 -4.90 24.99 -3.07
N ASN A 46 -6.13 24.89 -3.58
CA ASN A 46 -6.47 25.32 -4.93
C ASN A 46 -6.52 26.85 -5.09
N CYS A 47 -6.73 27.59 -3.99
CA CYS A 47 -6.64 29.06 -3.99
C CYS A 47 -5.19 29.59 -3.99
N LEU A 48 -4.20 28.74 -3.70
CA LEU A 48 -2.80 29.15 -3.72
C LEU A 48 -2.29 29.30 -5.17
N PRO A 49 -1.37 30.23 -5.46
CA PRO A 49 -0.80 30.36 -6.79
C PRO A 49 -0.01 29.11 -7.21
N GLY A 50 -0.10 28.76 -8.48
CA GLY A 50 0.63 27.62 -9.06
C GLY A 50 -0.11 27.00 -10.25
N ASP A 51 0.61 26.18 -11.00
CA ASP A 51 0.09 25.36 -12.08
C ASP A 51 -0.55 24.04 -11.55
N ALA A 52 -1.20 23.30 -12.41
CA ALA A 52 -1.84 22.03 -12.06
C ALA A 52 -0.84 21.02 -11.44
N ARG A 53 0.41 21.01 -11.90
CA ARG A 53 1.48 20.16 -11.36
C ARG A 53 1.81 20.53 -9.92
N THR A 54 1.89 21.81 -9.62
CA THR A 54 2.15 22.34 -8.27
C THR A 54 1.01 22.02 -7.33
N HIS A 55 -0.25 22.23 -7.75
CA HIS A 55 -1.44 21.90 -6.95
C HIS A 55 -1.48 20.41 -6.62
N ARG A 56 -1.31 19.54 -7.60
CA ARG A 56 -1.26 18.09 -7.41
C ARG A 56 -0.13 17.68 -6.45
N ARG A 57 1.07 18.26 -6.60
CA ARG A 57 2.20 17.98 -5.72
C ARG A 57 1.92 18.37 -4.27
N ARG A 58 1.31 19.56 -4.04
CA ARG A 58 0.89 20.01 -2.70
C ARG A 58 -0.15 19.06 -2.11
N ALA A 59 -1.18 18.70 -2.89
CA ALA A 59 -2.23 17.80 -2.45
C ALA A 59 -1.67 16.42 -2.04
N ARG A 60 -0.82 15.81 -2.86
CA ARG A 60 -0.17 14.52 -2.53
C ARG A 60 0.71 14.62 -1.30
N HIS A 61 1.49 15.70 -1.17
CA HIS A 61 2.33 15.93 0.01
C HIS A 61 1.49 16.04 1.28
N THR A 62 0.37 16.74 1.23
CA THR A 62 -0.55 16.88 2.36
C THR A 62 -1.15 15.53 2.76
N VAL A 63 -1.63 14.75 1.79
CA VAL A 63 -2.14 13.38 2.05
C VAL A 63 -1.07 12.50 2.67
N ALA A 64 0.15 12.51 2.12
CA ALA A 64 1.25 11.72 2.66
C ALA A 64 1.59 12.08 4.11
N ARG A 65 1.61 13.38 4.45
CA ARG A 65 1.83 13.84 5.84
C ARG A 65 0.74 13.39 6.79
N LEU A 66 -0.52 13.47 6.36
CA LEU A 66 -1.66 13.05 7.18
C LEU A 66 -1.69 11.53 7.35
N PHE A 67 -1.37 10.76 6.31
CA PHE A 67 -1.27 9.31 6.40
C PHE A 67 -0.13 8.88 7.33
N TRP A 68 1.01 9.56 7.24
CA TRP A 68 2.13 9.29 8.15
C TRP A 68 1.80 9.69 9.60
N PHE A 69 1.10 10.81 9.79
CA PHE A 69 0.57 11.20 11.10
C PHE A 69 -0.38 10.14 11.66
N PHE A 70 -1.30 9.64 10.84
CA PHE A 70 -2.24 8.58 11.21
C PHE A 70 -1.52 7.29 11.66
N VAL A 71 -0.52 6.83 10.90
CA VAL A 71 0.31 5.67 11.27
C VAL A 71 0.99 5.90 12.62
N ARG A 72 1.59 7.07 12.82
CA ARG A 72 2.25 7.42 14.09
C ARG A 72 1.25 7.53 15.26
N PHE A 73 0.06 8.00 15.00
CA PHE A 73 -1.01 8.05 15.99
C PHE A 73 -1.39 6.63 16.43
N MET A 74 -1.66 5.71 15.49
CA MET A 74 -1.96 4.32 15.80
C MET A 74 -0.81 3.63 16.57
N ALA A 75 0.43 3.92 16.21
CA ALA A 75 1.59 3.37 16.92
C ALA A 75 1.73 3.92 18.34
N ARG A 76 1.57 5.24 18.53
CA ARG A 76 1.66 5.88 19.85
C ARG A 76 0.53 5.49 20.80
N THR A 77 -0.66 5.23 20.25
CA THR A 77 -1.80 4.76 21.04
C THR A 77 -1.76 3.24 21.31
N GLY A 78 -0.73 2.55 20.81
CA GLY A 78 -0.52 1.13 21.06
C GLY A 78 -1.39 0.21 20.20
N VAL A 79 -2.06 0.71 19.15
CA VAL A 79 -2.86 -0.11 18.23
C VAL A 79 -1.97 -1.06 17.44
N LEU A 80 -0.82 -0.55 16.97
CA LEU A 80 0.15 -1.32 16.18
C LEU A 80 1.58 -0.97 16.57
N THR A 81 2.51 -1.80 16.09
CA THR A 81 3.94 -1.49 15.99
C THR A 81 4.39 -1.69 14.55
N TYR A 82 5.51 -1.12 14.16
CA TYR A 82 6.06 -1.32 12.82
C TYR A 82 7.58 -1.20 12.80
N ASP A 83 8.20 -1.86 11.84
CA ASP A 83 9.56 -1.63 11.37
C ASP A 83 9.58 -1.44 9.86
N ILE A 84 10.53 -0.66 9.37
CA ILE A 84 10.66 -0.36 7.95
C ILE A 84 12.16 -0.37 7.61
N GLN A 85 12.53 -1.30 6.73
CA GLN A 85 13.91 -1.48 6.28
C GLN A 85 14.05 -1.03 4.83
N GLY A 86 15.03 -0.17 4.54
CA GLY A 86 15.33 0.31 3.19
C GLY A 86 14.41 1.42 2.68
N ALA A 87 13.70 2.16 3.57
CA ALA A 87 12.79 3.25 3.18
C ALA A 87 13.48 4.36 2.35
N GLU A 88 14.78 4.55 2.55
CA GLU A 88 15.61 5.52 1.81
C GLU A 88 15.71 5.22 0.31
N LYS A 89 15.41 3.99 -0.11
CA LYS A 89 15.37 3.58 -1.52
C LYS A 89 14.07 3.96 -2.23
N LEU A 90 13.07 4.46 -1.50
CA LEU A 90 11.75 4.77 -2.05
C LEU A 90 11.63 6.24 -2.45
N GLY A 91 10.81 6.53 -3.46
CA GLY A 91 10.49 7.90 -3.89
C GLY A 91 11.39 8.47 -4.99
N ARG A 92 12.09 7.62 -5.73
CA ARG A 92 12.95 8.02 -6.85
C ARG A 92 12.15 8.34 -8.11
N PRO A 93 12.59 9.29 -8.95
CA PRO A 93 11.89 9.62 -10.19
C PRO A 93 11.78 8.45 -11.16
N GLY A 94 10.55 8.18 -11.64
CA GLY A 94 10.26 7.07 -12.55
C GLY A 94 10.30 5.68 -11.90
N GLN A 95 10.34 5.64 -10.56
CA GLN A 95 10.31 4.40 -9.80
C GLN A 95 8.89 3.84 -9.72
N MET A 96 8.74 2.57 -10.00
CA MET A 96 7.54 1.80 -9.71
C MET A 96 7.76 0.96 -8.45
N ILE A 97 7.00 1.24 -7.40
CA ILE A 97 6.99 0.48 -6.16
C ILE A 97 5.89 -0.56 -6.28
N ILE A 98 6.28 -1.83 -6.21
CA ILE A 98 5.35 -2.96 -6.22
C ILE A 98 5.33 -3.58 -4.84
N ALA A 99 4.14 -3.85 -4.28
CA ALA A 99 4.00 -4.40 -2.94
C ALA A 99 2.89 -5.45 -2.88
N ASN A 100 3.02 -6.45 -2.02
CA ASN A 100 1.91 -7.32 -1.64
C ASN A 100 0.94 -6.59 -0.71
N HIS A 101 -0.30 -7.06 -0.60
CA HIS A 101 -1.39 -6.33 0.06
C HIS A 101 -2.11 -7.15 1.13
N PRO A 102 -1.47 -7.45 2.29
CA PRO A 102 -2.09 -8.21 3.37
C PRO A 102 -3.15 -7.45 4.18
N SER A 103 -3.08 -6.10 4.26
CA SER A 103 -3.93 -5.29 5.12
C SER A 103 -4.46 -4.03 4.45
N LEU A 104 -5.55 -3.46 4.98
CA LEU A 104 -6.13 -2.21 4.48
C LEU A 104 -5.17 -1.01 4.59
N ILE A 105 -4.34 -0.97 5.62
CA ILE A 105 -3.49 0.19 5.91
C ILE A 105 -2.11 0.14 5.26
N ASP A 106 -1.79 -0.90 4.48
CA ASP A 106 -0.52 -0.99 3.73
C ASP A 106 -0.33 0.19 2.79
N VAL A 107 -1.40 0.57 2.08
CA VAL A 107 -1.41 1.74 1.19
C VAL A 107 -1.17 3.04 1.96
N VAL A 108 -1.68 3.13 3.19
CA VAL A 108 -1.51 4.31 4.06
C VAL A 108 -0.04 4.45 4.47
N PHE A 109 0.62 3.33 4.82
CA PHE A 109 2.05 3.31 5.09
C PHE A 109 2.86 3.76 3.88
N LEU A 110 2.65 3.13 2.73
CA LEU A 110 3.46 3.41 1.52
C LEU A 110 3.28 4.85 1.03
N ILE A 111 2.05 5.36 0.98
CA ILE A 111 1.79 6.76 0.61
C ILE A 111 2.39 7.72 1.64
N GLY A 112 2.33 7.37 2.93
CA GLY A 112 2.94 8.16 4.01
C GLY A 112 4.47 8.24 3.90
N LEU A 113 5.12 7.18 3.45
CA LEU A 113 6.57 7.11 3.22
C LEU A 113 6.99 7.87 1.96
N VAL A 114 6.21 7.78 0.88
CA VAL A 114 6.55 8.33 -0.44
C VAL A 114 5.71 9.57 -0.74
N ARG A 115 6.22 10.73 -0.34
CA ARG A 115 5.49 12.01 -0.26
C ARG A 115 4.78 12.49 -1.53
N HIS A 116 5.20 12.06 -2.70
CA HIS A 116 4.66 12.52 -3.99
C HIS A 116 4.23 11.37 -4.90
N ALA A 117 4.11 10.16 -4.35
CA ALA A 117 3.73 9.01 -5.12
C ALA A 117 2.36 9.17 -5.76
N ASN A 118 2.24 8.67 -6.97
CA ASN A 118 0.98 8.29 -7.57
C ASN A 118 0.60 6.88 -7.11
N CYS A 119 -0.65 6.52 -7.18
CA CYS A 119 -1.11 5.20 -6.80
C CYS A 119 -2.21 4.72 -7.75
N VAL A 120 -2.18 3.45 -8.10
CA VAL A 120 -3.30 2.81 -8.80
C VAL A 120 -4.31 2.36 -7.75
N VAL A 121 -5.52 2.89 -7.82
CA VAL A 121 -6.58 2.67 -6.84
C VAL A 121 -7.82 2.06 -7.47
N LYS A 122 -8.57 1.30 -6.68
CA LYS A 122 -9.77 0.60 -7.16
C LYS A 122 -10.81 1.58 -7.72
N LYS A 123 -11.43 1.25 -8.86
CA LYS A 123 -12.46 2.07 -9.54
C LYS A 123 -13.60 2.47 -8.60
N SER A 124 -14.05 1.56 -7.72
CA SER A 124 -15.13 1.85 -6.76
C SER A 124 -14.83 3.03 -5.80
N LEU A 125 -13.56 3.37 -5.55
CA LEU A 125 -13.18 4.55 -4.78
C LEU A 125 -13.43 5.85 -5.55
N TRP A 126 -13.36 5.82 -6.88
CA TRP A 126 -13.70 6.94 -7.76
C TRP A 126 -15.21 7.17 -7.89
N GLU A 127 -16.00 6.12 -7.72
CA GLU A 127 -17.46 6.16 -7.74
C GLU A 127 -18.03 6.61 -6.39
N ASN A 128 -17.28 6.41 -5.30
CA ASN A 128 -17.71 6.79 -3.96
C ASN A 128 -17.69 8.33 -3.77
N PRO A 129 -18.82 8.95 -3.41
CA PRO A 129 -18.92 10.41 -3.26
C PRO A 129 -17.99 11.00 -2.20
N PHE A 130 -17.58 10.22 -1.20
CA PHE A 130 -16.67 10.67 -0.14
C PHE A 130 -15.21 10.70 -0.58
N THR A 131 -14.78 9.76 -1.41
CA THR A 131 -13.38 9.64 -1.85
C THR A 131 -13.11 10.27 -3.20
N ARG A 132 -14.12 10.41 -4.07
CA ARG A 132 -13.96 10.96 -5.42
C ARG A 132 -13.34 12.37 -5.45
N GLY A 133 -13.76 13.27 -4.54
CA GLY A 133 -13.21 14.63 -4.47
C GLY A 133 -11.72 14.64 -4.16
N PRO A 134 -11.27 14.06 -3.04
CA PRO A 134 -9.86 13.87 -2.74
C PRO A 134 -9.07 13.20 -3.86
N LEU A 135 -9.57 12.11 -4.45
CA LEU A 135 -8.88 11.39 -5.52
C LEU A 135 -8.65 12.24 -6.77
N ARG A 136 -9.60 13.11 -7.12
CA ARG A 136 -9.43 14.08 -8.22
C ARG A 136 -8.32 15.09 -7.94
N CYS A 137 -8.23 15.61 -6.72
CA CYS A 137 -7.20 16.59 -6.36
C CYS A 137 -5.78 16.00 -6.37
N ILE A 138 -5.64 14.71 -6.02
CA ILE A 138 -4.35 14.01 -6.01
C ILE A 138 -4.06 13.30 -7.34
N GLU A 139 -5.06 13.19 -8.23
CA GLU A 139 -4.97 12.53 -9.54
C GLU A 139 -4.39 11.11 -9.45
N TYR A 140 -4.92 10.28 -8.55
CA TYR A 140 -4.58 8.87 -8.52
C TYR A 140 -5.24 8.15 -9.70
N ILE A 141 -4.62 7.09 -10.16
CA ILE A 141 -5.03 6.37 -11.35
C ILE A 141 -6.13 5.35 -10.98
N SER A 142 -7.25 5.39 -11.70
CA SER A 142 -8.34 4.44 -11.50
C SER A 142 -7.99 3.08 -12.12
N ASN A 143 -8.07 2.01 -11.33
CA ASN A 143 -7.95 0.64 -11.84
C ASN A 143 -9.30 0.19 -12.42
N ASP A 144 -9.52 0.43 -13.69
CA ASP A 144 -10.68 -0.04 -14.45
C ASP A 144 -10.33 -1.20 -15.41
N GLY A 145 -9.05 -1.61 -15.44
CA GLY A 145 -8.56 -2.67 -16.29
C GLY A 145 -8.40 -2.29 -17.77
N SER A 146 -8.60 -1.02 -18.11
CA SER A 146 -8.49 -0.53 -19.50
C SER A 146 -7.04 -0.39 -19.97
N MET A 147 -6.85 -0.29 -21.27
CA MET A 147 -5.55 0.07 -21.85
C MET A 147 -5.17 1.50 -21.50
N ASP A 148 -6.15 2.41 -21.47
CA ASP A 148 -5.94 3.82 -21.11
C ASP A 148 -5.37 3.96 -19.68
N MET A 149 -5.81 3.12 -18.75
CA MET A 149 -5.25 3.06 -17.39
C MET A 149 -3.78 2.63 -17.41
N LEU A 150 -3.43 1.61 -18.21
CA LEU A 150 -2.04 1.15 -18.33
C LEU A 150 -1.15 2.25 -18.93
N ASP A 151 -1.64 2.96 -19.96
CA ASP A 151 -0.91 4.03 -20.61
C ASP A 151 -0.77 5.25 -19.69
N ALA A 152 -1.82 5.65 -18.98
CA ALA A 152 -1.77 6.72 -17.99
C ALA A 152 -0.75 6.42 -16.85
N ALA A 153 -0.69 5.17 -16.40
CA ALA A 153 0.26 4.74 -15.39
C ALA A 153 1.71 4.76 -15.93
N ALA A 154 1.92 4.30 -17.16
CA ALA A 154 3.22 4.34 -17.80
C ALA A 154 3.70 5.78 -18.05
N ASP A 155 2.81 6.67 -18.50
CA ASP A 155 3.12 8.08 -18.74
C ASP A 155 3.42 8.85 -17.44
N ALA A 156 2.73 8.52 -16.35
CA ALA A 156 3.09 9.04 -15.03
C ALA A 156 4.53 8.66 -14.65
N LEU A 157 4.95 7.42 -14.88
CA LEU A 157 6.32 6.96 -14.64
C LEU A 157 7.34 7.66 -15.56
N LYS A 158 7.06 7.74 -16.86
CA LYS A 158 7.91 8.44 -17.85
C LYS A 158 8.09 9.93 -17.50
N SER A 159 7.04 10.57 -16.97
CA SER A 159 7.12 11.96 -16.49
C SER A 159 7.89 12.13 -15.18
N GLY A 160 8.49 11.06 -14.66
CA GLY A 160 9.30 11.06 -13.44
C GLY A 160 8.49 10.96 -12.14
N GLN A 161 7.20 10.60 -12.20
CA GLN A 161 6.45 10.33 -10.98
C GLN A 161 6.85 8.96 -10.42
N THR A 162 6.79 8.81 -9.09
CA THR A 162 6.85 7.50 -8.44
C THR A 162 5.43 6.91 -8.41
N LEU A 163 5.29 5.64 -8.75
CA LEU A 163 4.00 4.94 -8.77
C LEU A 163 4.00 3.78 -7.77
N ILE A 164 2.99 3.74 -6.90
CA ILE A 164 2.73 2.60 -6.01
C ILE A 164 1.64 1.73 -6.64
N ILE A 165 1.90 0.42 -6.72
CA ILE A 165 0.95 -0.56 -7.24
C ILE A 165 0.95 -1.83 -6.40
N PHE A 166 -0.24 -2.38 -6.20
CA PHE A 166 -0.47 -3.69 -5.61
C PHE A 166 -0.91 -4.64 -6.73
N PRO A 167 -0.05 -5.56 -7.19
CA PRO A 167 -0.34 -6.39 -8.37
C PRO A 167 -1.49 -7.37 -8.15
N GLU A 168 -1.89 -7.58 -6.92
CA GLU A 168 -3.04 -8.41 -6.54
C GLU A 168 -4.40 -7.74 -6.85
N GLY A 169 -4.43 -6.41 -7.02
CA GLY A 169 -5.65 -5.62 -7.24
C GLY A 169 -6.65 -5.65 -6.08
N THR A 170 -6.42 -6.48 -5.09
CA THR A 170 -7.21 -6.60 -3.85
C THR A 170 -6.33 -7.15 -2.73
N ARG A 171 -6.79 -7.06 -1.47
CA ARG A 171 -6.07 -7.66 -0.34
C ARG A 171 -6.07 -9.18 -0.43
N THR A 172 -4.91 -9.81 -0.21
CA THR A 172 -4.78 -11.27 -0.11
C THR A 172 -5.37 -11.75 1.21
N GLN A 173 -6.09 -12.87 1.17
CA GLN A 173 -6.61 -13.50 2.39
C GLN A 173 -5.48 -14.23 3.14
N PRO A 174 -5.53 -14.26 4.47
CA PRO A 174 -4.57 -15.00 5.27
C PRO A 174 -4.46 -16.46 4.84
N GLY A 175 -3.25 -16.98 4.75
CA GLY A 175 -2.97 -18.36 4.33
C GLY A 175 -3.09 -18.62 2.82
N GLN A 176 -3.38 -17.61 2.02
CA GLN A 176 -3.37 -17.71 0.56
C GLN A 176 -2.11 -17.09 -0.02
N ALA A 177 -1.58 -17.70 -1.08
CA ALA A 177 -0.52 -17.11 -1.86
C ALA A 177 -1.04 -15.88 -2.62
N PRO A 178 -0.25 -14.79 -2.75
CA PRO A 178 -0.64 -13.61 -3.51
C PRO A 178 -0.81 -13.97 -4.99
N ALA A 179 -1.93 -13.56 -5.61
CA ALA A 179 -2.19 -13.76 -7.03
C ALA A 179 -1.91 -12.46 -7.80
N PHE A 180 -0.92 -12.48 -8.70
CA PHE A 180 -0.47 -11.28 -9.43
C PHE A 180 -1.15 -11.15 -10.78
N HIS A 181 -1.71 -9.98 -11.04
CA HIS A 181 -2.25 -9.59 -12.34
C HIS A 181 -1.17 -8.97 -13.24
N ARG A 182 -1.15 -9.34 -14.52
CA ARG A 182 -0.15 -8.90 -15.50
C ARG A 182 -0.10 -7.40 -15.75
N GLY A 183 -1.13 -6.65 -15.35
CA GLY A 183 -1.20 -5.19 -15.52
C GLY A 183 -0.01 -4.47 -14.90
N ALA A 184 0.43 -4.88 -13.71
CA ALA A 184 1.60 -4.29 -13.07
C ALA A 184 2.89 -4.47 -13.90
N ALA A 185 3.14 -5.68 -14.40
CA ALA A 185 4.28 -5.96 -15.27
C ALA A 185 4.19 -5.19 -16.61
N ALA A 186 3.00 -5.08 -17.18
CA ALA A 186 2.80 -4.31 -18.42
C ALA A 186 3.07 -2.80 -18.23
N ILE A 187 2.68 -2.21 -17.10
CA ILE A 187 3.00 -0.83 -16.73
C ILE A 187 4.50 -0.66 -16.56
N ALA A 188 5.16 -1.58 -15.83
CA ALA A 188 6.59 -1.51 -15.58
C ALA A 188 7.40 -1.50 -16.89
N LEU A 189 7.11 -2.40 -17.81
CA LEU A 189 7.80 -2.49 -19.10
C LEU A 189 7.59 -1.25 -19.99
N ARG A 190 6.42 -0.58 -19.89
CA ARG A 190 6.08 0.59 -20.68
C ARG A 190 6.70 1.89 -20.17
N GLY A 191 6.91 2.02 -18.86
CA GLY A 191 7.23 3.33 -18.29
C GLY A 191 8.17 3.37 -17.10
N ALA A 192 8.40 2.27 -16.40
CA ALA A 192 9.25 2.31 -15.21
C ALA A 192 10.74 2.33 -15.58
N LYS A 193 11.48 3.23 -14.93
CA LYS A 193 12.95 3.21 -14.97
C LYS A 193 13.51 2.14 -14.04
N ILE A 194 12.87 1.97 -12.91
CA ILE A 194 13.26 1.05 -11.84
C ILE A 194 11.99 0.46 -11.24
N LEU A 195 11.99 -0.83 -11.00
CA LEU A 195 10.95 -1.53 -10.26
C LEU A 195 11.52 -1.94 -8.90
N THR A 196 10.89 -1.50 -7.82
CA THR A 196 11.36 -1.77 -6.45
C THR A 196 10.30 -2.56 -5.69
N PRO A 197 10.57 -3.83 -5.33
CA PRO A 197 9.65 -4.63 -4.54
C PRO A 197 9.67 -4.20 -3.07
N VAL A 198 8.49 -4.20 -2.44
CA VAL A 198 8.33 -4.00 -1.00
C VAL A 198 7.54 -5.18 -0.43
N ILE A 199 8.17 -5.95 0.42
CA ILE A 199 7.56 -7.08 1.11
C ILE A 199 6.91 -6.57 2.40
N ILE A 200 5.61 -6.82 2.53
CA ILE A 200 4.81 -6.39 3.68
C ILE A 200 4.33 -7.61 4.45
N LYS A 201 4.59 -7.63 5.75
CA LYS A 201 4.08 -8.63 6.67
C LYS A 201 3.25 -7.98 7.76
N VAL A 202 2.20 -8.68 8.16
CA VAL A 202 1.29 -8.22 9.21
C VAL A 202 1.01 -9.40 10.15
N SER A 203 1.49 -9.31 11.36
CA SER A 203 1.32 -10.37 12.36
C SER A 203 0.89 -9.79 13.73
N PRO A 204 -0.17 -10.32 14.33
CA PRO A 204 -1.20 -11.16 13.72
C PRO A 204 -1.95 -10.41 12.61
N THR A 205 -2.59 -11.13 11.69
CA THR A 205 -3.34 -10.53 10.57
C THR A 205 -4.47 -9.63 11.07
N THR A 206 -4.71 -8.53 10.36
CA THR A 206 -5.78 -7.57 10.68
C THR A 206 -6.21 -6.79 9.44
N LEU A 207 -7.44 -6.31 9.44
CA LEU A 207 -8.01 -5.50 8.37
C LEU A 207 -7.86 -6.18 6.99
N THR A 208 -8.01 -7.50 6.99
CA THR A 208 -7.98 -8.33 5.79
C THR A 208 -9.23 -8.09 4.94
N LYS A 209 -9.33 -8.74 3.77
CA LYS A 209 -10.49 -8.59 2.89
C LYS A 209 -11.77 -9.03 3.61
N ALA A 210 -12.81 -8.18 3.57
CA ALA A 210 -14.11 -8.39 4.23
C ALA A 210 -14.09 -8.42 5.76
N GLU A 211 -12.95 -8.17 6.40
CA GLU A 211 -12.87 -8.08 7.86
C GLU A 211 -13.29 -6.68 8.33
N PRO A 212 -14.24 -6.58 9.29
CA PRO A 212 -14.65 -5.30 9.84
C PRO A 212 -13.55 -4.69 10.72
N TRP A 213 -13.41 -3.37 10.71
CA TRP A 213 -12.37 -2.63 11.42
C TRP A 213 -12.35 -2.85 12.95
N TYR A 214 -13.50 -3.20 13.55
CA TYR A 214 -13.63 -3.46 15.00
C TYR A 214 -13.22 -4.88 15.41
N ARG A 215 -12.96 -5.78 14.46
CA ARG A 215 -12.41 -7.10 14.75
C ARG A 215 -10.88 -6.99 14.86
N ILE A 216 -10.42 -6.63 16.05
CA ILE A 216 -8.98 -6.51 16.30
C ILE A 216 -8.41 -7.83 16.85
N PRO A 217 -7.15 -8.16 16.55
CA PRO A 217 -6.49 -9.35 17.10
C PRO A 217 -6.30 -9.26 18.60
N LYS A 218 -6.18 -10.41 19.29
CA LYS A 218 -5.92 -10.49 20.74
C LYS A 218 -4.56 -9.88 21.11
N ARG A 219 -3.54 -10.02 20.26
CA ARG A 219 -2.20 -9.42 20.41
C ARG A 219 -2.09 -8.17 19.57
N ARG A 220 -1.21 -7.25 19.96
CA ARG A 220 -0.90 -6.05 19.19
C ARG A 220 -0.30 -6.44 17.84
N VAL A 221 -0.80 -5.79 16.79
CA VAL A 221 -0.37 -6.02 15.43
C VAL A 221 1.01 -5.41 15.18
N HIS A 222 1.87 -6.14 14.51
CA HIS A 222 3.14 -5.67 14.01
C HIS A 222 3.15 -5.65 12.49
N PHE A 223 3.57 -4.53 11.91
CA PHE A 223 3.77 -4.34 10.47
C PHE A 223 5.26 -4.31 10.18
N SER A 224 5.73 -5.19 9.32
CA SER A 224 7.11 -5.18 8.84
C SER A 224 7.13 -4.87 7.34
N PHE A 225 7.96 -3.90 6.96
CA PHE A 225 8.18 -3.49 5.58
C PHE A 225 9.64 -3.69 5.23
N ARG A 226 9.92 -4.49 4.22
CA ARG A 226 11.28 -4.69 3.72
C ARG A 226 11.34 -4.32 2.25
N VAL A 227 12.17 -3.31 1.95
CA VAL A 227 12.43 -2.86 0.58
C VAL A 227 13.50 -3.76 -0.03
N GLY A 228 13.16 -4.47 -1.07
CA GLY A 228 14.05 -5.38 -1.77
C GLY A 228 15.05 -4.68 -2.69
N ALA A 229 15.80 -5.48 -3.43
CA ALA A 229 16.70 -5.00 -4.47
C ALA A 229 15.89 -4.48 -5.68
N ASP A 230 16.43 -3.48 -6.35
CA ASP A 230 15.85 -2.95 -7.57
C ASP A 230 15.91 -3.98 -8.70
N ILE A 231 14.87 -3.99 -9.51
CA ILE A 231 14.75 -4.83 -10.70
C ILE A 231 14.69 -3.90 -11.91
N ASP A 232 15.52 -4.17 -12.91
CA ASP A 232 15.47 -3.48 -14.19
C ASP A 232 14.35 -4.10 -15.04
N PRO A 233 13.24 -3.39 -15.32
CA PRO A 233 12.19 -3.92 -16.17
C PRO A 233 12.64 -4.08 -17.64
N GLN A 234 13.64 -3.32 -18.10
CA GLN A 234 14.13 -3.38 -19.46
C GLN A 234 14.88 -4.69 -19.76
N ALA A 235 15.47 -5.31 -18.77
CA ALA A 235 16.05 -6.65 -18.90
C ALA A 235 15.02 -7.69 -19.36
N PHE A 236 13.74 -7.49 -19.06
CA PHE A 236 12.66 -8.38 -19.48
C PHE A 236 12.09 -7.96 -20.86
N ALA A 237 12.17 -6.68 -21.23
CA ALA A 237 11.70 -6.18 -22.52
C ALA A 237 12.43 -6.85 -23.70
N SER A 238 13.70 -7.20 -23.53
CA SER A 238 14.52 -7.89 -24.55
C SER A 238 14.17 -9.38 -24.73
N LEU A 239 13.35 -9.96 -23.83
CA LEU A 239 13.06 -11.41 -23.82
C LEU A 239 11.94 -11.84 -24.78
N GLY A 240 11.38 -10.92 -25.59
CA GLY A 240 10.36 -11.21 -26.59
C GLY A 240 9.34 -10.09 -26.78
N PRO A 241 8.29 -10.32 -27.59
CA PRO A 241 7.20 -9.37 -27.76
C PRO A 241 6.56 -8.96 -26.43
N ALA A 242 5.98 -7.73 -26.36
CA ALA A 242 5.45 -7.14 -25.15
C ALA A 242 4.55 -8.05 -24.29
N PRO A 243 3.63 -8.88 -24.86
CA PRO A 243 2.83 -9.80 -24.05
C PRO A 243 3.65 -10.92 -23.38
N GLN A 244 4.70 -11.41 -24.06
CA GLN A 244 5.60 -12.44 -23.51
C GLN A 244 6.53 -11.85 -22.46
N ALA A 245 7.12 -10.69 -22.71
CA ALA A 245 7.95 -9.96 -21.76
C ALA A 245 7.16 -9.65 -20.47
N SER A 246 5.92 -9.18 -20.61
CA SER A 246 5.03 -8.91 -19.47
C SER A 246 4.71 -10.17 -18.66
N ARG A 247 4.49 -11.31 -19.34
CA ARG A 247 4.28 -12.59 -18.67
C ARG A 247 5.51 -13.01 -17.89
N LYS A 248 6.71 -13.00 -18.49
CA LYS A 248 7.97 -13.37 -17.84
C LYS A 248 8.27 -12.50 -16.63
N LEU A 249 8.09 -11.18 -16.75
CA LEU A 249 8.26 -10.26 -15.60
C LEU A 249 7.23 -10.56 -14.50
N ASN A 250 5.96 -10.79 -14.84
CA ASN A 250 4.94 -11.14 -13.85
C ASN A 250 5.25 -12.44 -13.12
N ASP A 251 5.67 -13.48 -13.86
CA ASP A 251 6.05 -14.79 -13.31
C ASP A 251 7.27 -14.65 -12.38
N TYR A 252 8.28 -13.88 -12.79
CA TYR A 252 9.44 -13.56 -11.97
C TYR A 252 9.05 -12.87 -10.66
N LEU A 253 8.22 -11.83 -10.72
CA LEU A 253 7.75 -11.09 -9.54
C LEU A 253 6.95 -11.99 -8.61
N HIS A 254 6.07 -12.81 -9.16
CA HIS A 254 5.27 -13.75 -8.37
C HIS A 254 6.15 -14.74 -7.61
N HIS A 255 7.13 -15.38 -8.27
CA HIS A 255 8.07 -16.28 -7.63
C HIS A 255 8.93 -15.56 -6.58
N TYR A 256 9.39 -14.34 -6.87
CA TYR A 256 10.13 -13.52 -5.93
C TYR A 256 9.35 -13.33 -4.63
N TYR A 257 8.08 -12.90 -4.71
CA TYR A 257 7.25 -12.67 -3.53
C TYR A 257 6.95 -13.95 -2.75
N ILE A 258 6.66 -15.06 -3.44
CA ILE A 258 6.44 -16.34 -2.76
C ILE A 258 7.69 -16.76 -1.97
N LYS A 259 8.86 -16.65 -2.59
CA LYS A 259 10.13 -17.00 -1.94
C LYS A 259 10.39 -16.13 -0.71
N GLU A 260 10.32 -14.80 -0.86
CA GLU A 260 10.60 -13.85 0.20
C GLU A 260 9.62 -13.95 1.38
N LEU A 261 8.33 -14.19 1.12
CA LEU A 261 7.33 -14.41 2.15
C LEU A 261 7.56 -15.72 2.91
N ALA A 262 7.96 -16.79 2.22
CA ALA A 262 8.24 -18.10 2.84
C ALA A 262 9.56 -18.13 3.64
N GLU A 263 10.61 -17.44 3.20
CA GLU A 263 11.89 -17.35 3.93
C GLU A 263 11.71 -16.62 5.27
N ASP A 264 10.94 -15.57 5.24
CA ASP A 264 10.64 -14.81 6.43
C ASP A 264 9.75 -15.59 7.44
N GLU A 265 8.87 -16.50 7.00
CA GLU A 265 8.09 -17.36 7.90
C GLU A 265 8.99 -18.34 8.64
N ARG A 266 10.00 -18.90 7.98
CA ARG A 266 10.99 -19.80 8.60
C ARG A 266 11.84 -19.07 9.65
N SER A 267 12.27 -17.85 9.36
CA SER A 267 13.08 -17.04 10.29
C SER A 267 12.29 -16.59 11.54
N ALA A 268 10.96 -16.55 11.49
CA ALA A 268 10.12 -16.23 12.63
C ALA A 268 9.83 -17.42 13.55
N HIS A 269 10.15 -18.66 13.11
CA HIS A 269 9.93 -19.91 13.86
C HIS A 269 11.25 -20.56 14.34
N SER A 270 12.39 -20.02 13.99
CA SER A 270 13.73 -20.36 14.50
C SER A 270 14.16 -19.39 15.60
#